data_9c11c056046672a05830358f63244379
#
_entry.id   9c11c056046672a05830358f63244379
#
_cell.length_a   1.000
_cell.length_b   1.000
_cell.length_c   1.000
_cell.angle_alpha   90.00
_cell.angle_beta   90.00
_cell.angle_gamma   90.00
#
_symmetry.space_group_name_H-M   'P 1'
#
loop_
_entity.id
_entity.type
_entity.pdbx_description
1 polymer ?
#
loop_
_entity_poly.entity_id
_entity_poly.type
_entity_poly.pdbx_seq_one_letter_code
_entity_poly.pdbx_strand_id
1 'polypeptide(L)'
;MARSPVLDRRAPAAAAPRRSRRRRLRLGWSLDLLFFGYPLFWVLGLHSFAWQLCAVPLLGHLVLQRRVRVPRGMGVWFTFLAWNLLSVTQLQRSAQLIGFSYRYSLYLSATVVFLFVYNAPTALLPLRRVYSWCAALWITTVAGGWLGVMVPNGGFTSGLERVLPSRLAEDLFVQDLVHPSFAQVQQFLGYPLGRPQAPFAYTNHWGAAFAILTPVVLLGWAHLNGSRYQLAPQLLLTASLVPAIVSLNRGMFLSLLVALVYASARSGRVGANARRALLATLVLVVVLLAVTPLGNLAQERNDNQHSNSGRATLYGQALDYAGRSPFLGFGAPQEVEGDLLLPPVGTQGQIWLVLVSHGYVGALLYVAFLLVLFRDTRRLPARTSVAHLLVVVALVEMFVYDLLTVPHHIVFLVVAAALADKRRAADLESSPTTSGAA
;
A
#
# COMPACT_ATOMS: atom_id res chain seq x y z
N MET A 1 82.56 2.79 -31.18
CA MET A 1 81.16 3.12 -31.31
C MET A 1 80.45 2.69 -30.04
N ALA A 2 80.30 3.66 -29.11
CA ALA A 2 79.68 3.42 -27.80
C ALA A 2 78.25 3.94 -27.83
N ARG A 3 77.27 3.08 -27.52
CA ARG A 3 75.86 3.47 -27.34
C ARG A 3 75.60 3.78 -25.84
N SER A 4 75.21 5.01 -25.55
CA SER A 4 74.74 5.44 -24.24
C SER A 4 73.35 4.90 -23.93
N PRO A 5 73.03 4.49 -22.70
CA PRO A 5 71.69 4.13 -22.29
C PRO A 5 70.88 5.38 -21.89
N VAL A 6 69.72 5.55 -22.50
CA VAL A 6 68.70 6.55 -22.15
C VAL A 6 68.01 6.11 -20.87
N LEU A 7 68.23 6.85 -19.79
CA LEU A 7 67.49 6.68 -18.53
C LEU A 7 66.06 7.27 -18.64
N ASP A 8 65.08 6.38 -18.73
CA ASP A 8 63.65 6.70 -18.70
C ASP A 8 63.26 7.07 -17.25
N ARG A 9 63.18 8.36 -16.97
CA ARG A 9 62.69 8.88 -15.69
C ARG A 9 61.15 8.89 -15.76
N ARG A 10 60.52 7.79 -15.36
CA ARG A 10 59.07 7.80 -15.04
C ARG A 10 58.85 8.62 -13.76
N ALA A 11 58.17 9.75 -13.91
CA ALA A 11 57.69 10.54 -12.81
C ALA A 11 56.71 9.70 -11.97
N PRO A 12 56.73 9.78 -10.61
CA PRO A 12 55.79 9.08 -9.76
C PRO A 12 54.39 9.63 -9.99
N ALA A 13 53.45 8.75 -10.37
CA ALA A 13 52.03 9.07 -10.54
C ALA A 13 51.51 9.67 -9.22
N ALA A 14 51.07 10.93 -9.28
CA ALA A 14 50.45 11.61 -8.16
C ALA A 14 49.27 10.77 -7.63
N ALA A 15 49.37 10.32 -6.39
CA ALA A 15 48.33 9.57 -5.71
C ALA A 15 47.04 10.42 -5.67
N ALA A 16 46.03 10.01 -6.41
CA ALA A 16 44.71 10.64 -6.39
C ALA A 16 44.21 10.70 -4.94
N PRO A 17 43.66 11.84 -4.48
CA PRO A 17 43.23 11.99 -3.10
C PRO A 17 42.15 10.91 -2.82
N ARG A 18 42.44 10.03 -1.86
CA ARG A 18 41.44 9.07 -1.32
C ARG A 18 40.29 9.90 -0.77
N ARG A 19 39.25 10.14 -1.60
CA ARG A 19 37.98 10.69 -1.14
C ARG A 19 37.49 9.79 -0.01
N SER A 20 37.50 10.31 1.21
CA SER A 20 36.95 9.68 2.38
C SER A 20 35.51 9.29 2.02
N ARG A 21 35.23 7.99 1.86
CA ARG A 21 33.91 7.44 1.79
C ARG A 21 33.24 7.62 3.16
N ARG A 22 32.86 8.86 3.49
CA ARG A 22 31.80 9.03 4.48
C ARG A 22 30.65 8.18 3.97
N ARG A 23 30.23 7.21 4.76
CA ARG A 23 29.02 6.41 4.52
C ARG A 23 27.84 7.40 4.49
N ARG A 24 27.63 8.06 3.33
CA ARG A 24 26.42 8.84 3.12
C ARG A 24 25.29 7.81 3.17
N LEU A 25 24.37 7.99 4.11
CA LEU A 25 23.13 7.21 4.15
C LEU A 25 22.59 7.13 2.72
N ARG A 26 22.26 5.92 2.26
CA ARG A 26 21.75 5.72 0.89
C ARG A 26 20.47 6.51 0.72
N LEU A 27 20.30 7.22 -0.39
CA LEU A 27 19.05 7.92 -0.68
C LEU A 27 17.86 6.96 -0.50
N GLY A 28 16.83 7.37 0.28
CA GLY A 28 15.68 6.54 0.60
C GLY A 28 15.97 5.44 1.64
N TRP A 29 17.00 5.56 2.46
CA TRP A 29 17.31 4.61 3.54
C TRP A 29 16.12 4.38 4.50
N SER A 30 15.29 5.40 4.72
CA SER A 30 14.10 5.28 5.57
C SER A 30 13.05 4.36 4.95
N LEU A 31 12.95 4.29 3.62
CA LEU A 31 12.12 3.31 2.94
C LEU A 31 12.73 1.90 3.04
N ASP A 32 14.06 1.75 2.95
CA ASP A 32 14.68 0.45 3.24
C ASP A 32 14.32 -0.01 4.66
N LEU A 33 14.44 0.89 5.66
CA LEU A 33 14.07 0.60 7.04
C LEU A 33 12.59 0.25 7.17
N LEU A 34 11.69 1.01 6.51
CA LEU A 34 10.26 0.75 6.54
C LEU A 34 9.95 -0.66 6.04
N PHE A 35 10.41 -1.01 4.86
CA PHE A 35 9.98 -2.25 4.20
C PHE A 35 10.67 -3.51 4.74
N PHE A 36 11.98 -3.45 4.99
CA PHE A 36 12.73 -4.58 5.54
C PHE A 36 12.62 -4.66 7.06
N GLY A 37 12.42 -3.53 7.73
CA GLY A 37 12.24 -3.44 9.17
C GLY A 37 10.79 -3.46 9.63
N TYR A 38 9.81 -3.68 8.75
CA TYR A 38 8.39 -3.67 9.12
C TYR A 38 8.05 -4.62 10.27
N PRO A 39 8.62 -5.85 10.34
CA PRO A 39 8.43 -6.72 11.52
C PRO A 39 8.88 -6.06 12.83
N LEU A 40 9.97 -5.29 12.82
CA LEU A 40 10.45 -4.56 14.00
C LEU A 40 9.47 -3.44 14.39
N PHE A 41 8.98 -2.67 13.41
CA PHE A 41 7.93 -1.68 13.69
C PHE A 41 6.70 -2.32 14.33
N TRP A 42 6.30 -3.51 13.85
CA TRP A 42 5.17 -4.24 14.40
C TRP A 42 5.43 -4.68 15.84
N VAL A 43 6.56 -5.30 16.14
CA VAL A 43 6.93 -5.73 17.50
C VAL A 43 6.99 -4.54 18.47
N LEU A 44 7.45 -3.38 18.00
CA LEU A 44 7.50 -2.16 18.80
C LEU A 44 6.14 -1.46 18.97
N GLY A 45 5.07 -1.89 18.27
CA GLY A 45 3.78 -1.20 18.24
C GLY A 45 3.76 0.06 17.38
N LEU A 46 4.77 0.24 16.52
CA LEU A 46 4.94 1.40 15.65
C LEU A 46 4.45 1.18 14.22
N HIS A 47 3.89 -0.01 13.91
CA HIS A 47 3.50 -0.39 12.55
C HIS A 47 2.47 0.55 11.92
N SER A 48 1.52 1.05 12.73
CA SER A 48 0.51 2.00 12.28
C SER A 48 1.07 3.40 12.01
N PHE A 49 2.24 3.73 12.55
CA PHE A 49 2.93 5.01 12.40
C PHE A 49 4.19 4.93 11.51
N ALA A 50 4.52 3.75 11.02
CA ALA A 50 5.77 3.50 10.30
C ALA A 50 5.91 4.36 9.04
N TRP A 51 4.81 4.59 8.31
CA TRP A 51 4.80 5.45 7.13
C TRP A 51 5.10 6.90 7.45
N GLN A 52 4.47 7.46 8.48
CA GLN A 52 4.68 8.84 8.93
C GLN A 52 6.12 9.03 9.41
N LEU A 53 6.61 8.13 10.28
CA LEU A 53 7.98 8.19 10.80
C LEU A 53 9.02 8.13 9.67
N CYS A 54 8.84 7.22 8.72
CA CYS A 54 9.77 7.08 7.60
C CYS A 54 9.62 8.18 6.55
N ALA A 55 8.49 8.87 6.49
CA ALA A 55 8.30 10.02 5.60
C ALA A 55 9.04 11.28 6.08
N VAL A 56 9.31 11.44 7.38
CA VAL A 56 10.01 12.64 7.92
C VAL A 56 11.38 12.86 7.26
N PRO A 57 12.31 11.88 7.19
CA PRO A 57 13.59 12.08 6.51
C PRO A 57 13.44 12.35 5.00
N LEU A 58 12.39 11.80 4.35
CA LEU A 58 12.10 12.05 2.94
C LEU A 58 11.62 13.48 2.72
N LEU A 59 10.75 13.98 3.62
CA LEU A 59 10.33 15.38 3.61
C LEU A 59 11.51 16.31 3.79
N GLY A 60 12.39 16.04 4.76
CA GLY A 60 13.63 16.80 4.96
C GLY A 60 14.47 16.85 3.68
N HIS A 61 14.59 15.72 2.98
CA HIS A 61 15.29 15.68 1.69
C HIS A 61 14.60 16.53 0.61
N LEU A 62 13.26 16.48 0.50
CA LEU A 62 12.51 17.28 -0.47
C LEU A 62 12.63 18.77 -0.21
N VAL A 63 12.58 19.20 1.06
CA VAL A 63 12.70 20.62 1.46
C VAL A 63 14.09 21.16 1.11
N LEU A 64 15.14 20.35 1.24
CA LEU A 64 16.50 20.72 0.89
C LEU A 64 16.77 20.72 -0.63
N GLN A 65 15.86 20.19 -1.45
CA GLN A 65 15.99 20.23 -2.90
C GLN A 65 15.65 21.63 -3.44
N ARG A 66 16.50 22.17 -4.30
CA ARG A 66 16.26 23.48 -4.93
C ARG A 66 15.03 23.52 -5.84
N ARG A 67 14.64 22.38 -6.41
CA ARG A 67 13.46 22.24 -7.30
C ARG A 67 12.82 20.87 -7.10
N VAL A 68 11.56 20.86 -6.67
CA VAL A 68 10.73 19.67 -6.62
C VAL A 68 9.77 19.72 -7.81
N ARG A 69 9.83 18.69 -8.65
CA ARG A 69 8.90 18.51 -9.77
C ARG A 69 7.61 17.87 -9.27
N VAL A 70 6.49 18.45 -9.65
CA VAL A 70 5.16 17.97 -9.29
C VAL A 70 4.44 17.54 -10.58
N PRO A 71 3.92 16.28 -10.68
CA PRO A 71 3.11 15.88 -11.81
C PRO A 71 1.82 16.72 -11.91
N ARG A 72 1.36 17.00 -13.15
CA ARG A 72 0.18 17.85 -13.38
C ARG A 72 -1.08 17.39 -12.64
N GLY A 73 -1.29 16.09 -12.50
CA GLY A 73 -2.44 15.52 -11.80
C GLY A 73 -2.48 15.74 -10.29
N MET A 74 -1.33 16.05 -9.67
CA MET A 74 -1.25 16.29 -8.23
C MET A 74 -2.00 17.55 -7.75
N GLY A 75 -2.37 18.45 -8.64
CA GLY A 75 -3.21 19.60 -8.28
C GLY A 75 -4.54 19.17 -7.66
N VAL A 76 -5.21 18.18 -8.24
CA VAL A 76 -6.47 17.61 -7.69
C VAL A 76 -6.24 17.02 -6.30
N TRP A 77 -5.12 16.33 -6.11
CA TRP A 77 -4.75 15.77 -4.81
C TRP A 77 -4.49 16.84 -3.74
N PHE A 78 -3.77 17.90 -4.09
CA PHE A 78 -3.53 19.00 -3.15
C PHE A 78 -4.83 19.76 -2.80
N THR A 79 -5.74 19.89 -3.76
CA THR A 79 -7.10 20.43 -3.48
C THR A 79 -7.86 19.51 -2.53
N PHE A 80 -7.77 18.18 -2.71
CA PHE A 80 -8.33 17.21 -1.78
C PHE A 80 -7.72 17.36 -0.36
N LEU A 81 -6.40 17.49 -0.25
CA LEU A 81 -5.74 17.69 1.05
C LEU A 81 -6.19 18.98 1.74
N ALA A 82 -6.28 20.08 0.98
CA ALA A 82 -6.78 21.36 1.51
C ALA A 82 -8.23 21.25 1.95
N TRP A 83 -9.08 20.58 1.18
CA TRP A 83 -10.48 20.32 1.53
C TRP A 83 -10.63 19.45 2.77
N ASN A 84 -9.83 18.38 2.85
CA ASN A 84 -9.76 17.52 4.02
C ASN A 84 -9.37 18.32 5.27
N LEU A 85 -8.34 19.18 5.18
CA LEU A 85 -7.92 20.02 6.29
C LEU A 85 -9.04 20.99 6.75
N LEU A 86 -9.81 21.56 5.82
CA LEU A 86 -10.95 22.42 6.16
C LEU A 86 -12.03 21.67 6.95
N SER A 87 -12.18 20.36 6.72
CA SER A 87 -13.16 19.53 7.44
C SER A 87 -12.86 19.40 8.95
N VAL A 88 -11.65 19.79 9.40
CA VAL A 88 -11.33 19.83 10.84
C VAL A 88 -12.30 20.75 11.62
N THR A 89 -12.82 21.78 10.96
CA THR A 89 -13.79 22.72 11.56
C THR A 89 -15.14 22.09 11.88
N GLN A 90 -15.41 20.88 11.35
CA GLN A 90 -16.66 20.15 11.55
C GLN A 90 -16.59 19.12 12.68
N LEU A 91 -15.42 18.98 13.33
CA LEU A 91 -15.27 18.07 14.46
C LEU A 91 -16.15 18.51 15.63
N GLN A 92 -16.93 17.58 16.16
CA GLN A 92 -17.89 17.84 17.22
C GLN A 92 -17.30 17.61 18.63
N ARG A 93 -16.26 16.78 18.72
CA ARG A 93 -15.60 16.40 19.99
C ARG A 93 -14.09 16.50 19.85
N SER A 94 -13.40 16.99 20.88
CA SER A 94 -11.93 17.09 20.89
C SER A 94 -11.23 15.74 20.71
N ALA A 95 -11.82 14.65 21.22
CA ALA A 95 -11.29 13.29 21.02
C ALA A 95 -11.19 12.89 19.54
N GLN A 96 -12.09 13.38 18.67
CA GLN A 96 -12.07 13.10 17.22
C GLN A 96 -10.83 13.69 16.53
N LEU A 97 -10.18 14.70 17.15
CA LEU A 97 -8.97 15.32 16.62
C LEU A 97 -7.81 14.32 16.52
N ILE A 98 -7.72 13.35 17.43
CA ILE A 98 -6.68 12.30 17.38
C ILE A 98 -6.84 11.47 16.09
N GLY A 99 -8.04 10.94 15.88
CA GLY A 99 -8.34 10.14 14.68
C GLY A 99 -8.25 10.96 13.38
N PHE A 100 -8.66 12.23 13.40
CA PHE A 100 -8.50 13.14 12.25
C PHE A 100 -7.02 13.35 11.93
N SER A 101 -6.21 13.73 12.91
CA SER A 101 -4.78 14.01 12.74
C SER A 101 -4.02 12.77 12.27
N TYR A 102 -4.35 11.59 12.79
CA TYR A 102 -3.79 10.33 12.36
C TYR A 102 -4.08 10.06 10.88
N ARG A 103 -5.34 10.14 10.44
CA ARG A 103 -5.73 9.93 9.03
C ARG A 103 -5.11 10.97 8.10
N TYR A 104 -5.13 12.24 8.50
CA TYR A 104 -4.52 13.31 7.71
C TYR A 104 -3.02 13.13 7.55
N SER A 105 -2.31 12.70 8.60
CA SER A 105 -0.88 12.40 8.54
C SER A 105 -0.54 11.24 7.58
N LEU A 106 -1.45 10.25 7.42
CA LEU A 106 -1.29 9.18 6.44
C LEU A 106 -1.40 9.71 5.01
N TYR A 107 -2.34 10.61 4.70
CA TYR A 107 -2.39 11.28 3.39
C TYR A 107 -1.12 12.09 3.11
N LEU A 108 -0.63 12.83 4.11
CA LEU A 108 0.59 13.61 3.98
C LEU A 108 1.81 12.71 3.76
N SER A 109 1.95 11.63 4.51
CA SER A 109 3.08 10.71 4.37
C SER A 109 3.08 10.02 2.99
N ALA A 110 1.92 9.61 2.48
CA ALA A 110 1.79 9.10 1.12
C ALA A 110 2.20 10.13 0.07
N THR A 111 1.80 11.40 0.25
CA THR A 111 2.20 12.51 -0.62
C THR A 111 3.72 12.72 -0.63
N VAL A 112 4.34 12.71 0.54
CA VAL A 112 5.79 12.82 0.68
C VAL A 112 6.52 11.67 -0.01
N VAL A 113 6.06 10.43 0.20
CA VAL A 113 6.60 9.24 -0.47
C VAL A 113 6.47 9.38 -1.99
N PHE A 114 5.30 9.79 -2.49
CA PHE A 114 5.08 10.00 -3.92
C PHE A 114 6.04 11.03 -4.49
N LEU A 115 6.10 12.23 -3.91
CA LEU A 115 6.96 13.31 -4.40
C LEU A 115 8.44 12.94 -4.32
N PHE A 116 8.88 12.30 -3.23
CA PHE A 116 10.25 11.85 -3.09
C PHE A 116 10.63 10.85 -4.19
N VAL A 117 9.84 9.80 -4.40
CA VAL A 117 10.11 8.77 -5.39
C VAL A 117 10.04 9.32 -6.82
N TYR A 118 9.08 10.19 -7.10
CA TYR A 118 8.97 10.86 -8.40
C TYR A 118 10.18 11.73 -8.75
N ASN A 119 10.83 12.34 -7.75
CA ASN A 119 11.98 13.23 -7.93
C ASN A 119 13.34 12.51 -7.75
N ALA A 120 13.37 11.33 -7.15
CA ALA A 120 14.62 10.61 -6.90
C ALA A 120 15.31 10.19 -8.20
N PRO A 121 16.65 10.29 -8.31
CA PRO A 121 17.39 9.77 -9.47
C PRO A 121 17.21 8.25 -9.63
N THR A 122 16.96 7.74 -10.86
CA THR A 122 16.79 6.29 -11.10
C THR A 122 18.04 5.47 -10.79
N ALA A 123 19.23 6.05 -10.96
CA ALA A 123 20.46 5.39 -10.58
C ALA A 123 20.52 5.07 -9.06
N LEU A 124 19.86 5.89 -8.24
CA LEU A 124 19.81 5.74 -6.79
C LEU A 124 18.54 5.02 -6.32
N LEU A 125 17.45 5.14 -7.09
CA LEU A 125 16.16 4.50 -6.83
C LEU A 125 15.66 3.76 -8.09
N PRO A 126 16.29 2.64 -8.47
CA PRO A 126 15.83 1.84 -9.60
C PRO A 126 14.51 1.11 -9.27
N LEU A 127 13.69 0.81 -10.29
CA LEU A 127 12.43 0.04 -10.15
C LEU A 127 12.63 -1.28 -9.38
N ARG A 128 13.79 -1.94 -9.59
CA ARG A 128 14.15 -3.16 -8.85
C ARG A 128 14.08 -2.97 -7.34
N ARG A 129 14.56 -1.82 -6.83
CA ARG A 129 14.53 -1.53 -5.39
C ARG A 129 13.11 -1.36 -4.88
N VAL A 130 12.25 -0.66 -5.65
CA VAL A 130 10.82 -0.49 -5.33
C VAL A 130 10.11 -1.85 -5.27
N TYR A 131 10.33 -2.71 -6.27
CA TYR A 131 9.74 -4.05 -6.28
C TYR A 131 10.26 -4.93 -5.14
N SER A 132 11.55 -4.81 -4.78
CA SER A 132 12.12 -5.53 -3.63
C SER A 132 11.48 -5.09 -2.31
N TRP A 133 11.17 -3.82 -2.14
CA TRP A 133 10.43 -3.31 -0.99
C TRP A 133 9.02 -3.91 -0.90
N CYS A 134 8.28 -3.88 -2.00
CA CYS A 134 6.95 -4.47 -2.05
C CYS A 134 7.00 -5.99 -1.77
N ALA A 135 8.00 -6.70 -2.29
CA ALA A 135 8.20 -8.11 -2.02
C ALA A 135 8.51 -8.40 -0.53
N ALA A 136 9.36 -7.58 0.11
CA ALA A 136 9.66 -7.72 1.54
C ALA A 136 8.40 -7.54 2.40
N LEU A 137 7.61 -6.51 2.12
CA LEU A 137 6.35 -6.29 2.85
C LEU A 137 5.33 -7.41 2.58
N TRP A 138 5.24 -7.90 1.35
CA TRP A 138 4.37 -9.02 1.01
C TRP A 138 4.78 -10.31 1.76
N ILE A 139 6.08 -10.62 1.82
CA ILE A 139 6.60 -11.76 2.60
C ILE A 139 6.24 -11.58 4.08
N THR A 140 6.42 -10.39 4.63
CA THR A 140 6.03 -10.07 6.02
C THR A 140 4.53 -10.25 6.23
N THR A 141 3.69 -9.83 5.27
CA THR A 141 2.23 -10.02 5.30
C THR A 141 1.87 -11.50 5.33
N VAL A 142 2.49 -12.32 4.48
CA VAL A 142 2.27 -13.78 4.44
C VAL A 142 2.74 -14.45 5.74
N ALA A 143 3.93 -14.10 6.23
CA ALA A 143 4.46 -14.63 7.49
C ALA A 143 3.56 -14.28 8.70
N GLY A 144 3.10 -13.02 8.79
CA GLY A 144 2.12 -12.58 9.77
C GLY A 144 0.79 -13.31 9.62
N GLY A 145 0.36 -13.57 8.39
CA GLY A 145 -0.83 -14.36 8.09
C GLY A 145 -0.73 -15.79 8.66
N TRP A 146 0.41 -16.45 8.48
CA TRP A 146 0.66 -17.75 9.08
C TRP A 146 0.68 -17.72 10.61
N LEU A 147 1.27 -16.67 11.20
CA LEU A 147 1.25 -16.49 12.65
C LEU A 147 -0.19 -16.40 13.17
N GLY A 148 -1.08 -15.65 12.48
CA GLY A 148 -2.50 -15.57 12.82
C GLY A 148 -3.27 -16.88 12.64
N VAL A 149 -2.87 -17.74 11.68
CA VAL A 149 -3.46 -19.07 11.49
C VAL A 149 -3.02 -20.05 12.60
N MET A 150 -1.73 -20.01 12.95
CA MET A 150 -1.14 -20.98 13.92
C MET A 150 -1.47 -20.62 15.37
N VAL A 151 -1.58 -19.33 15.69
CA VAL A 151 -1.79 -18.82 17.06
C VAL A 151 -2.87 -17.73 17.04
N PRO A 152 -4.14 -18.07 16.75
CA PRO A 152 -5.19 -17.08 16.52
C PRO A 152 -5.49 -16.19 17.72
N ASN A 153 -5.34 -16.69 18.94
CA ASN A 153 -5.53 -15.92 20.18
C ASN A 153 -4.25 -15.27 20.69
N GLY A 154 -3.19 -15.25 19.87
CA GLY A 154 -1.91 -14.67 20.24
C GLY A 154 -1.89 -13.15 20.08
N GLY A 155 -1.10 -12.52 20.93
CA GLY A 155 -0.82 -11.10 20.95
C GLY A 155 0.19 -10.79 22.05
N PHE A 156 0.67 -9.56 22.09
CA PHE A 156 1.60 -9.15 23.17
C PHE A 156 1.57 -7.63 23.37
N THR A 157 1.90 -7.18 24.57
CA THR A 157 2.06 -5.76 24.88
C THR A 157 3.30 -5.21 24.20
N SER A 158 3.13 -4.27 23.28
CA SER A 158 4.23 -3.69 22.52
C SER A 158 5.13 -2.75 23.34
N GLY A 159 6.28 -2.38 22.78
CA GLY A 159 7.17 -1.40 23.38
C GLY A 159 6.52 -0.02 23.54
N LEU A 160 5.77 0.44 22.52
CA LEU A 160 5.07 1.71 22.56
C LEU A 160 3.94 1.71 23.60
N GLU A 161 3.16 0.64 23.64
CA GLU A 161 2.04 0.49 24.58
C GLU A 161 2.48 0.63 26.05
N ARG A 162 3.69 0.13 26.39
CA ARG A 162 4.24 0.22 27.76
C ARG A 162 4.63 1.63 28.19
N VAL A 163 4.88 2.54 27.26
CA VAL A 163 5.33 3.91 27.55
C VAL A 163 4.24 4.95 27.29
N LEU A 164 3.07 4.54 26.80
CA LEU A 164 1.94 5.42 26.60
C LEU A 164 1.38 5.91 27.95
N PRO A 165 0.99 7.21 28.06
CA PRO A 165 0.19 7.69 29.17
C PRO A 165 -1.13 6.91 29.29
N SER A 166 -1.58 6.61 30.54
CA SER A 166 -2.77 5.80 30.80
C SER A 166 -4.02 6.27 30.05
N ARG A 167 -4.23 7.58 29.96
CA ARG A 167 -5.36 8.16 29.21
C ARG A 167 -5.41 7.81 27.72
N LEU A 168 -4.22 7.61 27.10
CA LEU A 168 -4.13 7.19 25.71
C LEU A 168 -4.15 5.67 25.59
N ALA A 169 -3.61 4.96 26.57
CA ALA A 169 -3.60 3.50 26.61
C ALA A 169 -5.00 2.90 26.83
N GLU A 170 -5.92 3.65 27.45
CA GLU A 170 -7.32 3.26 27.67
C GLU A 170 -8.22 3.53 26.44
N ASP A 171 -7.78 4.36 25.49
CA ASP A 171 -8.54 4.65 24.27
C ASP A 171 -8.48 3.45 23.32
N LEU A 172 -9.65 2.87 23.01
CA LEU A 172 -9.76 1.67 22.16
C LEU A 172 -9.17 1.87 20.77
N PHE A 173 -9.32 3.06 20.18
CA PHE A 173 -8.73 3.34 18.86
C PHE A 173 -7.21 3.36 18.93
N VAL A 174 -6.63 3.92 20.00
CA VAL A 174 -5.19 3.92 20.22
C VAL A 174 -4.68 2.50 20.49
N GLN A 175 -5.41 1.71 21.29
CA GLN A 175 -5.06 0.30 21.54
C GLN A 175 -4.97 -0.48 20.22
N ASP A 176 -5.96 -0.37 19.33
CA ASP A 176 -5.95 -1.03 18.02
C ASP A 176 -4.73 -0.65 17.16
N LEU A 177 -4.17 0.55 17.34
CA LEU A 177 -3.01 1.02 16.59
C LEU A 177 -1.67 0.54 17.14
N VAL A 178 -1.59 0.20 18.45
CA VAL A 178 -0.32 -0.06 19.14
C VAL A 178 -0.18 -1.46 19.70
N HIS A 179 -1.29 -2.22 19.85
CA HIS A 179 -1.28 -3.58 20.38
C HIS A 179 -1.16 -4.61 19.26
N PRO A 180 -0.03 -5.36 19.17
CA PRO A 180 0.13 -6.40 18.17
C PRO A 180 -0.69 -7.64 18.49
N SER A 181 -1.75 -7.88 17.75
CA SER A 181 -2.53 -9.12 17.78
C SER A 181 -2.27 -9.94 16.51
N PHE A 182 -2.35 -11.29 16.62
CA PHE A 182 -2.01 -12.17 15.50
C PHE A 182 -3.19 -12.40 14.59
N ALA A 183 -4.41 -12.50 15.16
CA ALA A 183 -5.64 -12.63 14.41
C ALA A 183 -6.78 -11.84 15.09
N GLN A 184 -7.76 -11.46 14.31
CA GLN A 184 -9.02 -10.89 14.77
C GLN A 184 -10.04 -12.01 14.91
N VAL A 185 -10.43 -12.33 16.15
CA VAL A 185 -11.43 -13.36 16.41
C VAL A 185 -12.81 -12.80 16.22
N GLN A 186 -13.60 -13.40 15.35
CA GLN A 186 -14.97 -12.97 15.02
C GLN A 186 -15.91 -14.16 14.89
N GLN A 187 -17.19 -13.99 15.24
CA GLN A 187 -18.20 -15.05 15.19
C GLN A 187 -19.02 -14.99 13.88
N PHE A 188 -18.35 -15.17 12.74
CA PHE A 188 -19.06 -15.11 11.45
C PHE A 188 -19.88 -16.36 11.10
N LEU A 189 -19.51 -17.48 11.69
CA LEU A 189 -20.08 -18.81 11.37
C LEU A 189 -20.83 -19.40 12.56
N GLY A 190 -21.17 -18.57 13.57
CA GLY A 190 -21.78 -19.05 14.81
C GLY A 190 -20.76 -19.60 15.82
N TYR A 191 -19.50 -19.69 15.47
CA TYR A 191 -18.38 -20.03 16.35
C TYR A 191 -17.20 -19.06 16.18
N PRO A 192 -16.34 -18.90 17.22
CA PRO A 192 -15.21 -17.99 17.13
C PRO A 192 -14.17 -18.47 16.11
N LEU A 193 -13.89 -17.65 15.10
CA LEU A 193 -12.88 -17.91 14.08
C LEU A 193 -11.83 -16.81 14.11
N GLY A 194 -10.55 -17.20 14.25
CA GLY A 194 -9.40 -16.31 14.17
C GLY A 194 -9.06 -15.99 12.70
N ARG A 195 -9.23 -14.75 12.30
CA ARG A 195 -8.86 -14.26 10.97
C ARG A 195 -7.50 -13.57 11.02
N PRO A 196 -6.51 -13.96 10.20
CA PRO A 196 -5.19 -13.35 10.20
C PRO A 196 -5.25 -11.81 10.09
N GLN A 197 -4.51 -11.10 10.96
CA GLN A 197 -4.34 -9.65 10.88
C GLN A 197 -2.87 -9.21 10.96
N ALA A 198 -2.00 -9.98 11.62
CA ALA A 198 -0.59 -9.64 11.72
C ALA A 198 0.06 -9.52 10.33
N PRO A 199 0.90 -8.52 10.10
CA PRO A 199 1.43 -7.51 11.03
C PRO A 199 0.66 -6.17 11.03
N PHE A 200 -0.63 -6.17 10.78
CA PHE A 200 -1.48 -4.98 10.72
C PHE A 200 -2.45 -4.91 11.89
N ALA A 201 -3.12 -3.77 12.05
CA ALA A 201 -4.09 -3.56 13.12
C ALA A 201 -5.40 -4.35 12.92
N TYR A 202 -5.78 -4.63 11.65
CA TYR A 202 -7.04 -5.31 11.33
C TYR A 202 -6.88 -6.34 10.22
N THR A 203 -7.73 -7.38 10.24
CA THR A 203 -7.75 -8.38 9.15
C THR A 203 -8.10 -7.78 7.78
N ASN A 204 -8.89 -6.72 7.75
CA ASN A 204 -9.20 -6.01 6.50
C ASN A 204 -7.96 -5.31 5.92
N HIS A 205 -7.09 -4.75 6.75
CA HIS A 205 -5.80 -4.19 6.32
C HIS A 205 -4.87 -5.27 5.77
N TRP A 206 -4.88 -6.47 6.39
CA TRP A 206 -4.14 -7.62 5.87
C TRP A 206 -4.61 -7.99 4.46
N GLY A 207 -5.93 -8.12 4.26
CA GLY A 207 -6.51 -8.47 2.97
C GLY A 207 -6.23 -7.42 1.88
N ALA A 208 -6.40 -6.14 2.20
CA ALA A 208 -6.13 -5.05 1.27
C ALA A 208 -4.63 -4.96 0.91
N ALA A 209 -3.73 -5.09 1.90
CA ALA A 209 -2.30 -5.14 1.66
C ALA A 209 -1.90 -6.33 0.79
N PHE A 210 -2.45 -7.51 1.06
CA PHE A 210 -2.21 -8.72 0.28
C PHE A 210 -2.67 -8.54 -1.17
N ALA A 211 -3.88 -8.01 -1.41
CA ALA A 211 -4.43 -7.81 -2.74
C ALA A 211 -3.64 -6.80 -3.57
N ILE A 212 -3.19 -5.70 -2.97
CA ILE A 212 -2.41 -4.67 -3.69
C ILE A 212 -0.96 -5.10 -3.95
N LEU A 213 -0.34 -5.84 -3.03
CA LEU A 213 1.05 -6.27 -3.14
C LEU A 213 1.23 -7.46 -4.09
N THR A 214 0.27 -8.39 -4.13
CA THR A 214 0.37 -9.62 -4.95
C THR A 214 0.63 -9.34 -6.43
N PRO A 215 -0.09 -8.45 -7.14
CA PRO A 215 0.23 -8.10 -8.52
C PRO A 215 1.63 -7.50 -8.69
N VAL A 216 2.11 -6.70 -7.72
CA VAL A 216 3.45 -6.11 -7.76
C VAL A 216 4.52 -7.19 -7.67
N VAL A 217 4.33 -8.14 -6.76
CA VAL A 217 5.28 -9.25 -6.58
C VAL A 217 5.30 -10.14 -7.81
N LEU A 218 4.14 -10.53 -8.34
CA LEU A 218 4.06 -11.42 -9.51
C LEU A 218 4.63 -10.78 -10.78
N LEU A 219 4.25 -9.54 -11.08
CA LEU A 219 4.70 -8.84 -12.29
C LEU A 219 6.09 -8.23 -12.12
N GLY A 220 6.38 -7.66 -10.96
CA GLY A 220 7.69 -7.12 -10.64
C GLY A 220 8.77 -8.19 -10.63
N TRP A 221 8.49 -9.35 -10.05
CA TRP A 221 9.42 -10.47 -10.01
C TRP A 221 9.74 -11.02 -11.37
N ALA A 222 8.76 -11.10 -12.28
CA ALA A 222 8.98 -11.55 -13.66
C ALA A 222 10.00 -10.67 -14.40
N HIS A 223 10.16 -9.40 -13.99
CA HIS A 223 11.15 -8.48 -14.57
C HIS A 223 12.50 -8.47 -13.85
N LEU A 224 12.59 -9.06 -12.65
CA LEU A 224 13.78 -8.98 -11.80
C LEU A 224 14.72 -10.17 -11.94
N ASN A 225 14.25 -11.32 -12.41
CA ASN A 225 14.98 -12.57 -12.28
C ASN A 225 15.35 -13.21 -13.62
N GLY A 226 16.65 -13.43 -13.80
CA GLY A 226 17.16 -14.56 -14.57
C GLY A 226 16.78 -15.89 -13.90
N SER A 227 16.88 -16.99 -14.62
CA SER A 227 16.32 -18.33 -14.35
C SER A 227 16.50 -18.94 -12.94
N ARG A 228 17.34 -18.38 -12.08
CA ARG A 228 17.81 -19.01 -10.83
C ARG A 228 16.79 -18.97 -9.68
N TYR A 229 15.79 -18.07 -9.71
CA TYR A 229 14.81 -17.89 -8.62
C TYR A 229 13.35 -17.97 -9.07
N GLN A 230 13.09 -18.62 -10.20
CA GLN A 230 11.72 -18.70 -10.77
C GLN A 230 10.74 -19.47 -9.88
N LEU A 231 11.22 -20.42 -9.08
CA LEU A 231 10.38 -21.23 -8.20
C LEU A 231 10.00 -20.53 -6.88
N ALA A 232 10.82 -19.61 -6.39
CA ALA A 232 10.57 -18.96 -5.10
C ALA A 232 9.24 -18.18 -5.03
N PRO A 233 8.84 -17.39 -6.05
CA PRO A 233 7.54 -16.71 -6.04
C PRO A 233 6.37 -17.69 -6.06
N GLN A 234 6.50 -18.82 -6.79
CA GLN A 234 5.45 -19.82 -6.88
C GLN A 234 5.27 -20.54 -5.53
N LEU A 235 6.37 -20.93 -4.87
CA LEU A 235 6.33 -21.53 -3.54
C LEU A 235 5.74 -20.57 -2.50
N LEU A 236 6.16 -19.31 -2.52
CA LEU A 236 5.64 -18.29 -1.60
C LEU A 236 4.16 -17.99 -1.88
N LEU A 237 3.75 -17.94 -3.16
CA LEU A 237 2.35 -17.76 -3.53
C LEU A 237 1.51 -18.96 -3.05
N THR A 238 1.99 -20.19 -3.25
CA THR A 238 1.32 -21.39 -2.75
C THR A 238 1.20 -21.36 -1.22
N ALA A 239 2.27 -20.98 -0.52
CA ALA A 239 2.27 -20.85 0.93
C ALA A 239 1.29 -19.75 1.42
N SER A 240 1.04 -18.72 0.61
CA SER A 240 0.10 -17.65 0.97
C SER A 240 -1.38 -18.05 0.87
N LEU A 241 -1.71 -19.15 0.20
CA LEU A 241 -3.11 -19.57 -0.01
C LEU A 241 -3.81 -19.89 1.30
N VAL A 242 -3.14 -20.55 2.26
CA VAL A 242 -3.76 -20.91 3.53
C VAL A 242 -4.19 -19.68 4.33
N PRO A 243 -3.32 -18.71 4.66
CA PRO A 243 -3.75 -17.53 5.38
C PRO A 243 -4.74 -16.67 4.56
N ALA A 244 -4.63 -16.64 3.23
CA ALA A 244 -5.59 -15.94 2.38
C ALA A 244 -7.00 -16.55 2.50
N ILE A 245 -7.13 -17.87 2.43
CA ILE A 245 -8.42 -18.57 2.57
C ILE A 245 -8.97 -18.38 3.99
N VAL A 246 -8.18 -18.62 5.02
CA VAL A 246 -8.59 -18.49 6.43
C VAL A 246 -8.98 -17.05 6.78
N SER A 247 -8.42 -16.05 6.10
CA SER A 247 -8.83 -14.66 6.29
C SER A 247 -10.30 -14.40 5.96
N LEU A 248 -10.93 -15.24 5.15
CA LEU A 248 -12.30 -15.11 4.63
C LEU A 248 -12.59 -13.70 4.06
N ASN A 249 -11.60 -13.06 3.49
CA ASN A 249 -11.64 -11.66 3.09
C ASN A 249 -12.19 -11.53 1.66
N ARG A 250 -13.53 -11.46 1.53
CA ARG A 250 -14.23 -11.41 0.22
C ARG A 250 -13.74 -10.26 -0.67
N GLY A 251 -13.50 -9.08 -0.06
CA GLY A 251 -12.99 -7.93 -0.80
C GLY A 251 -11.60 -8.17 -1.40
N MET A 252 -10.70 -8.87 -0.68
CA MET A 252 -9.39 -9.28 -1.19
C MET A 252 -9.53 -10.17 -2.43
N PHE A 253 -10.39 -11.19 -2.37
CA PHE A 253 -10.62 -12.08 -3.52
C PHE A 253 -11.24 -11.34 -4.70
N LEU A 254 -12.21 -10.45 -4.45
CA LEU A 254 -12.80 -9.59 -5.47
C LEU A 254 -11.72 -8.72 -6.14
N SER A 255 -10.87 -8.07 -5.36
CA SER A 255 -9.80 -7.22 -5.87
C SER A 255 -8.79 -7.99 -6.72
N LEU A 256 -8.38 -9.17 -6.25
CA LEU A 256 -7.48 -10.06 -7.02
C LEU A 256 -8.14 -10.57 -8.31
N LEU A 257 -9.42 -10.91 -8.27
CA LEU A 257 -10.18 -11.34 -9.44
C LEU A 257 -10.27 -10.20 -10.46
N VAL A 258 -10.65 -9.00 -10.03
CA VAL A 258 -10.70 -7.81 -10.92
C VAL A 258 -9.33 -7.53 -11.51
N ALA A 259 -8.25 -7.58 -10.72
CA ALA A 259 -6.89 -7.42 -11.20
C ALA A 259 -6.55 -8.45 -12.29
N LEU A 260 -6.90 -9.71 -12.07
CA LEU A 260 -6.62 -10.81 -12.97
C LEU A 260 -7.44 -10.72 -14.27
N VAL A 261 -8.74 -10.44 -14.17
CA VAL A 261 -9.63 -10.22 -15.32
C VAL A 261 -9.15 -9.02 -16.14
N TYR A 262 -8.87 -7.90 -15.50
CA TYR A 262 -8.36 -6.71 -16.18
C TYR A 262 -7.02 -6.97 -16.86
N ALA A 263 -6.08 -7.64 -16.18
CA ALA A 263 -4.80 -8.01 -16.76
C ALA A 263 -4.95 -8.98 -17.95
N SER A 264 -5.93 -9.89 -17.89
CA SER A 264 -6.21 -10.85 -18.97
C SER A 264 -6.74 -10.21 -20.25
N ALA A 265 -7.43 -9.06 -20.12
CA ALA A 265 -7.91 -8.27 -21.26
C ALA A 265 -6.80 -7.48 -21.95
N ARG A 266 -5.62 -7.37 -21.36
CA ARG A 266 -4.48 -6.69 -21.98
C ARG A 266 -3.81 -7.56 -23.03
N SER A 267 -3.29 -6.91 -24.08
CA SER A 267 -2.53 -7.59 -25.14
C SER A 267 -1.12 -8.01 -24.67
N GLY A 268 -0.48 -8.91 -25.41
CA GLY A 268 0.89 -9.36 -25.20
C GLY A 268 1.06 -10.43 -24.12
N ARG A 269 2.30 -10.64 -23.67
CA ARG A 269 2.67 -11.70 -22.72
C ARG A 269 1.97 -11.57 -21.35
N VAL A 270 1.78 -10.34 -20.88
CA VAL A 270 1.09 -10.09 -19.59
C VAL A 270 -0.35 -10.61 -19.67
N GLY A 271 -1.09 -10.25 -20.71
CA GLY A 271 -2.46 -10.73 -20.92
C GLY A 271 -2.54 -12.25 -21.11
N ALA A 272 -1.62 -12.85 -21.89
CA ALA A 272 -1.58 -14.30 -22.08
C ALA A 272 -1.32 -15.06 -20.78
N ASN A 273 -0.38 -14.61 -19.96
CA ASN A 273 -0.09 -15.23 -18.66
C ASN A 273 -1.25 -15.03 -17.68
N ALA A 274 -1.88 -13.85 -17.68
CA ALA A 274 -3.05 -13.56 -16.82
C ALA A 274 -4.24 -14.45 -17.21
N ARG A 275 -4.50 -14.69 -18.51
CA ARG A 275 -5.55 -15.64 -18.96
C ARG A 275 -5.28 -17.06 -18.48
N ARG A 276 -4.04 -17.54 -18.57
CA ARG A 276 -3.66 -18.87 -18.03
C ARG A 276 -3.85 -18.93 -16.52
N ALA A 277 -3.44 -17.88 -15.80
CA ALA A 277 -3.64 -17.80 -14.36
C ALA A 277 -5.13 -17.75 -13.99
N LEU A 278 -5.95 -17.02 -14.74
CA LEU A 278 -7.42 -16.97 -14.53
C LEU A 278 -8.04 -18.36 -14.69
N LEU A 279 -7.71 -19.06 -15.76
CA LEU A 279 -8.20 -20.43 -15.99
C LEU A 279 -7.76 -21.38 -14.88
N ALA A 280 -6.47 -21.33 -14.51
CA ALA A 280 -5.96 -22.15 -13.41
C ALA A 280 -6.64 -21.84 -12.07
N THR A 281 -6.90 -20.56 -11.79
CA THR A 281 -7.61 -20.14 -10.57
C THR A 281 -9.05 -20.64 -10.58
N LEU A 282 -9.76 -20.53 -11.71
CA LEU A 282 -11.14 -21.03 -11.84
C LEU A 282 -11.19 -22.54 -11.63
N VAL A 283 -10.29 -23.29 -12.26
CA VAL A 283 -10.19 -24.75 -12.06
C VAL A 283 -9.89 -25.09 -10.59
N LEU A 284 -8.91 -24.39 -9.97
CA LEU A 284 -8.56 -24.61 -8.56
C LEU A 284 -9.76 -24.32 -7.64
N VAL A 285 -10.48 -23.23 -7.86
CA VAL A 285 -11.69 -22.89 -7.06
C VAL A 285 -12.74 -23.98 -7.19
N VAL A 286 -13.04 -24.44 -8.42
CA VAL A 286 -13.99 -25.53 -8.65
C VAL A 286 -13.57 -26.81 -7.92
N VAL A 287 -12.28 -27.20 -8.03
CA VAL A 287 -11.73 -28.38 -7.35
C VAL A 287 -11.84 -28.23 -5.82
N LEU A 288 -11.45 -27.07 -5.27
CA LEU A 288 -11.52 -26.84 -3.83
C LEU A 288 -12.96 -26.88 -3.32
N LEU A 289 -13.91 -26.28 -4.03
CA LEU A 289 -15.33 -26.34 -3.66
C LEU A 289 -15.90 -27.75 -3.75
N ALA A 290 -15.44 -28.57 -4.70
CA ALA A 290 -15.91 -29.94 -4.89
C ALA A 290 -15.32 -30.96 -3.89
N VAL A 291 -14.05 -30.73 -3.45
CA VAL A 291 -13.29 -31.76 -2.69
C VAL A 291 -13.16 -31.40 -1.21
N THR A 292 -13.41 -30.15 -0.82
CA THR A 292 -13.19 -29.69 0.57
C THR A 292 -14.48 -29.17 1.22
N PRO A 293 -14.58 -29.18 2.58
CA PRO A 293 -15.70 -28.56 3.32
C PRO A 293 -15.83 -27.03 3.10
N LEU A 294 -14.94 -26.41 2.32
CA LEU A 294 -15.01 -24.97 2.00
C LEU A 294 -16.33 -24.58 1.30
N GLY A 295 -16.93 -25.50 0.55
CA GLY A 295 -18.28 -25.31 0.01
C GLY A 295 -19.33 -25.12 1.11
N ASN A 296 -19.27 -25.94 2.16
CA ASN A 296 -20.16 -25.85 3.32
C ASN A 296 -19.91 -24.56 4.10
N LEU A 297 -18.63 -24.18 4.34
CA LEU A 297 -18.27 -22.92 4.99
C LEU A 297 -18.74 -21.69 4.19
N ALA A 298 -18.70 -21.75 2.86
CA ALA A 298 -19.24 -20.71 2.00
C ALA A 298 -20.75 -20.62 2.08
N GLN A 299 -21.46 -21.76 2.19
CA GLN A 299 -22.89 -21.84 2.38
C GLN A 299 -23.31 -21.37 3.77
N GLU A 300 -22.71 -21.88 4.86
CA GLU A 300 -22.95 -21.43 6.23
C GLU A 300 -22.79 -19.92 6.38
N ARG A 301 -21.79 -19.35 5.70
CA ARG A 301 -21.57 -17.90 5.71
C ARG A 301 -22.63 -17.14 4.90
N ASN A 302 -23.20 -17.74 3.89
CA ASN A 302 -24.30 -17.14 3.13
C ASN A 302 -25.59 -17.16 3.92
N ASP A 303 -25.81 -18.22 4.71
CA ASP A 303 -26.98 -18.38 5.56
C ASP A 303 -26.92 -17.46 6.80
N ASN A 304 -25.72 -17.14 7.30
CA ASN A 304 -25.49 -16.15 8.36
C ASN A 304 -25.39 -14.73 7.76
N GLN A 305 -26.53 -14.14 7.38
CA GLN A 305 -26.61 -12.85 6.68
C GLN A 305 -26.19 -11.62 7.50
N HIS A 306 -25.94 -11.73 8.82
CA HIS A 306 -25.67 -10.59 9.71
C HIS A 306 -24.51 -9.67 9.24
N SER A 307 -23.48 -10.20 8.57
CA SER A 307 -22.37 -9.35 8.10
C SER A 307 -22.70 -8.55 6.83
N ASN A 308 -23.68 -8.98 6.01
CA ASN A 308 -24.08 -8.27 4.80
C ASN A 308 -25.14 -7.21 5.12
N SER A 309 -26.12 -7.53 5.99
CA SER A 309 -27.13 -6.57 6.47
C SER A 309 -26.47 -5.41 7.23
N GLY A 310 -25.51 -5.70 8.12
CA GLY A 310 -24.76 -4.67 8.83
C GLY A 310 -23.98 -3.72 7.90
N ARG A 311 -23.37 -4.22 6.83
CA ARG A 311 -22.69 -3.35 5.83
C ARG A 311 -23.68 -2.51 5.04
N ALA A 312 -24.81 -3.08 4.61
CA ALA A 312 -25.85 -2.34 3.89
C ALA A 312 -26.40 -1.19 4.76
N THR A 313 -26.65 -1.46 6.05
CA THR A 313 -27.05 -0.44 7.02
C THR A 313 -26.01 0.68 7.11
N LEU A 314 -24.72 0.33 7.27
CA LEU A 314 -23.64 1.31 7.36
C LEU A 314 -23.48 2.15 6.08
N TYR A 315 -23.68 1.58 4.90
CA TYR A 315 -23.67 2.33 3.64
C TYR A 315 -24.88 3.25 3.50
N GLY A 316 -26.08 2.80 3.91
CA GLY A 316 -27.27 3.64 3.97
C GLY A 316 -27.06 4.84 4.90
N GLN A 317 -26.64 4.58 6.13
CA GLN A 317 -26.33 5.65 7.08
C GLN A 317 -25.20 6.59 6.62
N ALA A 318 -24.20 6.06 5.87
CA ALA A 318 -23.16 6.93 5.31
C ALA A 318 -23.71 7.93 4.28
N LEU A 319 -24.69 7.53 3.47
CA LEU A 319 -25.39 8.43 2.54
C LEU A 319 -26.26 9.44 3.30
N ASP A 320 -26.95 9.00 4.35
CA ASP A 320 -27.78 9.88 5.18
C ASP A 320 -26.93 10.94 5.88
N TYR A 321 -25.80 10.54 6.50
CA TYR A 321 -24.85 11.50 7.09
C TYR A 321 -24.29 12.46 6.04
N ALA A 322 -23.92 11.96 4.86
CA ALA A 322 -23.44 12.82 3.77
C ALA A 322 -24.50 13.82 3.32
N GLY A 323 -25.80 13.44 3.33
CA GLY A 323 -26.90 14.36 3.06
C GLY A 323 -27.06 15.46 4.11
N ARG A 324 -26.76 15.17 5.38
CA ARG A 324 -26.81 16.14 6.50
C ARG A 324 -25.65 17.15 6.48
N SER A 325 -24.48 16.76 5.95
CA SER A 325 -23.31 17.65 5.79
C SER A 325 -22.64 17.46 4.41
N PRO A 326 -23.29 17.98 3.32
CA PRO A 326 -22.94 17.59 1.96
C PRO A 326 -21.58 18.13 1.48
N PHE A 327 -21.11 19.25 2.02
CA PHE A 327 -19.87 19.89 1.55
C PHE A 327 -18.63 19.40 2.32
N LEU A 328 -18.55 19.69 3.61
CA LEU A 328 -17.36 19.43 4.43
C LEU A 328 -17.43 18.10 5.21
N GLY A 329 -18.57 17.43 5.22
CA GLY A 329 -18.78 16.24 6.05
C GLY A 329 -18.71 16.58 7.56
N PHE A 330 -18.33 15.62 8.38
CA PHE A 330 -18.24 15.74 9.83
C PHE A 330 -16.79 15.76 10.36
N GLY A 331 -15.79 15.76 9.50
CA GLY A 331 -14.38 15.67 9.87
C GLY A 331 -13.94 14.29 10.37
N ALA A 332 -14.88 13.44 10.79
CA ALA A 332 -14.63 12.13 11.39
C ALA A 332 -15.76 11.15 11.07
N PRO A 333 -15.51 9.81 11.15
CA PRO A 333 -16.58 8.81 11.20
C PRO A 333 -17.60 9.12 12.28
N GLN A 334 -18.84 8.71 12.07
CA GLN A 334 -19.96 8.98 12.97
C GLN A 334 -20.42 7.70 13.67
N GLU A 335 -21.08 7.87 14.81
CA GLU A 335 -21.68 6.75 15.54
C GLU A 335 -22.85 6.15 14.73
N VAL A 336 -23.08 4.85 14.89
CA VAL A 336 -24.18 4.16 14.22
C VAL A 336 -25.48 4.47 14.94
N GLU A 337 -26.50 4.86 14.19
CA GLU A 337 -27.84 5.04 14.73
C GLU A 337 -28.52 3.67 14.88
N GLY A 338 -28.90 3.33 16.12
CA GLY A 338 -29.72 2.16 16.44
C GLY A 338 -28.99 0.88 16.83
N ASP A 339 -27.70 0.70 16.51
CA ASP A 339 -26.93 -0.50 16.88
C ASP A 339 -25.49 -0.16 17.24
N LEU A 340 -25.21 -0.05 18.54
CA LEU A 340 -23.89 0.28 19.09
C LEU A 340 -22.83 -0.82 18.92
N LEU A 341 -23.20 -2.02 18.45
CA LEU A 341 -22.27 -3.13 18.20
C LEU A 341 -21.63 -3.02 16.82
N LEU A 342 -22.19 -2.20 15.92
CA LEU A 342 -21.61 -1.97 14.62
C LEU A 342 -20.44 -0.98 14.69
N PRO A 343 -19.41 -1.13 13.85
CA PRO A 343 -18.31 -0.17 13.78
C PRO A 343 -18.81 1.19 13.27
N PRO A 344 -18.12 2.29 13.59
CA PRO A 344 -18.55 3.64 13.21
C PRO A 344 -18.84 3.78 11.70
N VAL A 345 -19.88 4.57 11.36
CA VAL A 345 -20.28 4.87 9.99
C VAL A 345 -19.14 5.57 9.25
N GLY A 346 -18.80 5.09 8.06
CA GLY A 346 -17.71 5.59 7.25
C GLY A 346 -16.42 4.74 7.35
N THR A 347 -16.34 3.76 8.27
CA THR A 347 -15.11 2.94 8.41
C THR A 347 -15.06 1.71 7.49
N GLN A 348 -16.10 1.42 6.72
CA GLN A 348 -16.24 0.20 5.94
C GLN A 348 -15.70 0.28 4.50
N GLY A 349 -14.96 1.32 4.19
CA GLY A 349 -14.30 1.55 2.90
C GLY A 349 -13.85 2.98 2.75
N GLN A 350 -12.79 3.18 1.97
CA GLN A 350 -12.16 4.49 1.81
C GLN A 350 -13.11 5.57 1.29
N ILE A 351 -13.97 5.22 0.33
CA ILE A 351 -14.92 6.18 -0.24
C ILE A 351 -15.97 6.61 0.80
N TRP A 352 -16.42 5.69 1.65
CA TRP A 352 -17.38 5.97 2.71
C TRP A 352 -16.77 6.81 3.81
N LEU A 353 -15.48 6.55 4.13
CA LEU A 353 -14.71 7.37 5.06
C LEU A 353 -14.61 8.82 4.58
N VAL A 354 -14.23 9.00 3.31
CA VAL A 354 -14.10 10.33 2.72
C VAL A 354 -15.46 11.01 2.61
N LEU A 355 -16.50 10.28 2.24
CA LEU A 355 -17.86 10.82 2.08
C LEU A 355 -18.43 11.34 3.40
N VAL A 356 -18.36 10.55 4.47
CA VAL A 356 -18.85 10.96 5.79
C VAL A 356 -18.00 12.06 6.41
N SER A 357 -16.66 11.94 6.28
CA SER A 357 -15.74 12.87 6.93
C SER A 357 -15.55 14.17 6.16
N HIS A 358 -15.66 14.17 4.82
CA HIS A 358 -15.28 15.32 3.98
C HIS A 358 -16.34 15.71 2.94
N GLY A 359 -17.54 15.11 3.04
CA GLY A 359 -18.70 15.39 2.18
C GLY A 359 -18.51 14.94 0.72
N TYR A 360 -19.50 15.28 -0.11
CA TYR A 360 -19.48 14.93 -1.54
C TYR A 360 -18.31 15.58 -2.29
N VAL A 361 -17.90 16.79 -1.90
CA VAL A 361 -16.77 17.48 -2.54
C VAL A 361 -15.46 16.71 -2.28
N GLY A 362 -15.23 16.28 -1.04
CA GLY A 362 -14.08 15.45 -0.69
C GLY A 362 -14.09 14.13 -1.45
N ALA A 363 -15.24 13.45 -1.52
CA ALA A 363 -15.40 12.19 -2.26
C ALA A 363 -15.13 12.38 -3.77
N LEU A 364 -15.67 13.44 -4.37
CA LEU A 364 -15.43 13.77 -5.79
C LEU A 364 -13.96 14.03 -6.07
N LEU A 365 -13.28 14.82 -5.25
CA LEU A 365 -11.85 15.13 -5.41
C LEU A 365 -11.00 13.87 -5.27
N TYR A 366 -11.31 12.99 -4.30
CA TYR A 366 -10.61 11.73 -4.10
C TYR A 366 -10.75 10.79 -5.31
N VAL A 367 -11.97 10.58 -5.78
CA VAL A 367 -12.25 9.77 -6.98
C VAL A 367 -11.62 10.39 -8.23
N ALA A 368 -11.76 11.70 -8.42
CA ALA A 368 -11.16 12.41 -9.54
C ALA A 368 -9.64 12.23 -9.58
N PHE A 369 -8.97 12.24 -8.42
CA PHE A 369 -7.54 11.98 -8.36
C PHE A 369 -7.19 10.54 -8.79
N LEU A 370 -7.90 9.52 -8.32
CA LEU A 370 -7.68 8.15 -8.76
C LEU A 370 -7.92 7.99 -10.28
N LEU A 371 -8.92 8.68 -10.84
CA LEU A 371 -9.17 8.70 -12.29
C LEU A 371 -8.05 9.42 -13.06
N VAL A 372 -7.46 10.47 -12.49
CA VAL A 372 -6.26 11.10 -13.05
C VAL A 372 -5.10 10.12 -13.06
N LEU A 373 -4.84 9.40 -11.96
CA LEU A 373 -3.80 8.37 -11.93
C LEU A 373 -4.09 7.24 -12.93
N PHE A 374 -5.35 6.82 -13.07
CA PHE A 374 -5.77 5.83 -14.06
C PHE A 374 -5.42 6.29 -15.49
N ARG A 375 -5.78 7.53 -15.87
CA ARG A 375 -5.46 8.12 -17.17
C ARG A 375 -3.96 8.19 -17.42
N ASP A 376 -3.18 8.65 -16.45
CA ASP A 376 -1.75 8.90 -16.60
C ASP A 376 -0.92 7.60 -16.67
N THR A 377 -1.45 6.52 -16.06
CA THR A 377 -0.80 5.21 -16.02
C THR A 377 -1.24 4.26 -17.14
N ARG A 378 -2.37 4.50 -17.82
CA ARG A 378 -2.93 3.55 -18.82
C ARG A 378 -1.99 3.19 -19.98
N ARG A 379 -1.08 4.09 -20.34
CA ARG A 379 -0.13 3.95 -21.47
C ARG A 379 1.33 3.75 -20.98
N LEU A 380 1.50 3.16 -19.82
CA LEU A 380 2.83 2.83 -19.32
C LEU A 380 3.42 1.61 -20.05
N PRO A 381 4.75 1.57 -20.26
CA PRO A 381 5.43 0.41 -20.85
C PRO A 381 5.27 -0.84 -19.95
N ALA A 382 5.46 -2.04 -20.55
CA ALA A 382 5.24 -3.32 -19.88
C ALA A 382 5.94 -3.45 -18.52
N ARG A 383 7.17 -2.92 -18.40
CA ARG A 383 7.98 -2.98 -17.17
C ARG A 383 7.37 -2.20 -15.98
N THR A 384 6.51 -1.22 -16.24
CA THR A 384 5.85 -0.38 -15.23
C THR A 384 4.32 -0.50 -15.27
N SER A 385 3.80 -1.40 -16.11
CA SER A 385 2.34 -1.58 -16.30
C SER A 385 1.60 -2.01 -15.03
N VAL A 386 2.30 -2.61 -14.06
CA VAL A 386 1.75 -2.96 -12.75
C VAL A 386 1.20 -1.72 -12.03
N ALA A 387 1.81 -0.54 -12.19
CA ALA A 387 1.32 0.69 -11.58
C ALA A 387 -0.13 1.00 -12.02
N HIS A 388 -0.46 0.77 -13.30
CA HIS A 388 -1.82 0.94 -13.77
C HIS A 388 -2.79 -0.08 -13.16
N LEU A 389 -2.36 -1.34 -13.05
CA LEU A 389 -3.16 -2.38 -12.42
C LEU A 389 -3.46 -2.07 -10.96
N LEU A 390 -2.49 -1.51 -10.22
CA LEU A 390 -2.71 -1.08 -8.83
C LEU A 390 -3.76 0.03 -8.71
N VAL A 391 -3.78 0.97 -9.65
CA VAL A 391 -4.83 2.01 -9.66
C VAL A 391 -6.21 1.39 -9.91
N VAL A 392 -6.31 0.38 -10.79
CA VAL A 392 -7.58 -0.36 -11.01
C VAL A 392 -8.01 -1.09 -9.74
N VAL A 393 -7.08 -1.76 -9.05
CA VAL A 393 -7.36 -2.43 -7.78
C VAL A 393 -7.82 -1.43 -6.73
N ALA A 394 -7.14 -0.28 -6.59
CA ALA A 394 -7.51 0.76 -5.63
C ALA A 394 -8.91 1.35 -5.90
N LEU A 395 -9.30 1.51 -7.18
CA LEU A 395 -10.64 1.95 -7.56
C LEU A 395 -11.74 0.96 -7.13
N VAL A 396 -11.43 -0.32 -7.03
CA VAL A 396 -12.35 -1.34 -6.53
C VAL A 396 -12.31 -1.41 -5.00
N GLU A 397 -11.10 -1.46 -4.44
CA GLU A 397 -10.91 -1.58 -3.00
C GLU A 397 -11.47 -0.41 -2.20
N MET A 398 -11.51 0.80 -2.77
CA MET A 398 -12.03 1.98 -2.06
C MET A 398 -13.47 1.82 -1.57
N PHE A 399 -14.26 0.92 -2.19
CA PHE A 399 -15.64 0.65 -1.76
C PHE A 399 -15.74 -0.33 -0.58
N VAL A 400 -14.73 -1.17 -0.37
CA VAL A 400 -14.79 -2.29 0.59
C VAL A 400 -13.72 -2.25 1.66
N TYR A 401 -12.65 -1.44 1.46
CA TYR A 401 -11.53 -1.31 2.38
C TYR A 401 -11.16 0.15 2.65
N ASP A 402 -10.69 0.40 3.86
CA ASP A 402 -9.85 1.56 4.15
C ASP A 402 -8.49 1.37 3.46
N LEU A 403 -8.15 2.30 2.58
CA LEU A 403 -6.90 2.27 1.82
C LEU A 403 -5.75 3.03 2.52
N LEU A 404 -6.04 3.80 3.57
CA LEU A 404 -5.11 4.79 4.13
C LEU A 404 -3.79 4.21 4.60
N THR A 405 -3.81 3.02 5.17
CA THR A 405 -2.62 2.45 5.79
C THR A 405 -1.58 1.99 4.76
N VAL A 406 -1.69 0.79 4.24
CA VAL A 406 -0.71 0.21 3.31
C VAL A 406 -1.07 0.41 1.84
N PRO A 407 -2.30 0.12 1.39
CA PRO A 407 -2.63 0.15 -0.03
C PRO A 407 -2.36 1.50 -0.69
N HIS A 408 -2.75 2.59 -0.05
CA HIS A 408 -2.57 3.95 -0.56
C HIS A 408 -1.09 4.28 -0.79
N HIS A 409 -0.25 3.97 0.21
CA HIS A 409 1.18 4.22 0.12
C HIS A 409 1.87 3.37 -0.95
N ILE A 410 1.45 2.11 -1.13
CA ILE A 410 1.98 1.24 -2.19
C ILE A 410 1.57 1.74 -3.57
N VAL A 411 0.30 2.16 -3.75
CA VAL A 411 -0.15 2.77 -5.01
C VAL A 411 0.68 4.01 -5.32
N PHE A 412 0.84 4.92 -4.35
CA PHE A 412 1.60 6.15 -4.52
C PHE A 412 3.08 5.88 -4.83
N LEU A 413 3.70 4.96 -4.11
CA LEU A 413 5.09 4.54 -4.32
C LEU A 413 5.32 4.00 -5.75
N VAL A 414 4.51 3.03 -6.15
CA VAL A 414 4.69 2.32 -7.44
C VAL A 414 4.30 3.21 -8.61
N VAL A 415 3.23 3.99 -8.49
CA VAL A 415 2.82 4.96 -9.52
C VAL A 415 3.87 6.06 -9.67
N ALA A 416 4.38 6.62 -8.58
CA ALA A 416 5.44 7.63 -8.64
C ALA A 416 6.70 7.11 -9.34
N ALA A 417 7.13 5.88 -9.02
CA ALA A 417 8.29 5.24 -9.67
C ALA A 417 8.05 5.04 -11.18
N ALA A 418 6.85 4.60 -11.56
CA ALA A 418 6.49 4.40 -12.96
C ALA A 418 6.41 5.70 -13.76
N LEU A 419 5.83 6.75 -13.18
CA LEU A 419 5.76 8.08 -13.80
C LEU A 419 7.14 8.74 -13.88
N ALA A 420 8.01 8.55 -12.88
CA ALA A 420 9.40 8.99 -12.93
C ALA A 420 10.18 8.31 -14.06
N ASP A 421 10.00 7.01 -14.25
CA ASP A 421 10.61 6.25 -15.33
C ASP A 421 10.12 6.73 -16.71
N LYS A 422 8.81 6.94 -16.89
CA LYS A 422 8.21 7.50 -18.11
C LYS A 422 8.76 8.88 -18.44
N ARG A 423 8.81 9.78 -17.45
CA ARG A 423 9.34 11.13 -17.64
C ARG A 423 10.78 11.12 -18.15
N ARG A 424 11.64 10.28 -17.57
CA ARG A 424 13.05 10.22 -17.97
C ARG A 424 13.25 9.65 -19.34
N ALA A 425 12.43 8.68 -19.75
CA ALA A 425 12.46 8.20 -21.12
C ALA A 425 12.18 9.38 -22.11
N ALA A 426 11.18 10.19 -21.81
CA ALA A 426 10.85 11.37 -22.60
C ALA A 426 11.98 12.44 -22.55
N ASP A 427 12.60 12.70 -21.40
CA ASP A 427 13.72 13.64 -21.26
C ASP A 427 14.95 13.17 -22.11
N LEU A 428 15.20 11.86 -22.24
CA LEU A 428 16.28 11.31 -23.06
C LEU A 428 15.98 11.41 -24.55
N GLU A 429 14.73 11.18 -24.98
CA GLU A 429 14.30 11.30 -26.36
C GLU A 429 14.33 12.77 -26.85
N SER A 430 14.10 13.74 -25.96
CA SER A 430 14.12 15.17 -26.27
C SER A 430 15.51 15.80 -26.25
N SER A 431 16.54 15.10 -25.73
CA SER A 431 17.92 15.58 -25.75
C SER A 431 18.48 15.48 -27.17
N PRO A 432 18.90 16.61 -27.83
CA PRO A 432 19.46 16.53 -29.16
C PRO A 432 20.70 15.63 -29.15
N THR A 433 20.69 14.59 -29.99
CA THR A 433 21.89 13.80 -30.31
C THR A 433 22.91 14.76 -30.90
N THR A 434 23.90 15.15 -30.12
CA THR A 434 25.13 15.76 -30.63
C THR A 434 25.92 14.69 -31.40
N SER A 435 25.38 14.28 -32.53
CA SER A 435 26.07 13.42 -33.49
C SER A 435 26.27 14.24 -34.77
N GLY A 436 27.46 14.74 -34.95
CA GLY A 436 27.85 15.28 -36.24
C GLY A 436 28.74 16.52 -36.16
N ALA A 437 29.98 16.34 -35.75
CA ALA A 437 31.08 17.16 -36.20
C ALA A 437 32.39 16.41 -35.90
N ALA A 438 32.82 15.62 -36.84
CA ALA A 438 34.22 15.24 -37.07
C ALA A 438 34.39 15.01 -38.54
#